data_1a9c36ad1b10b612d83a39fff48959bf
#
_entry.id   1a9c36ad1b10b612d83a39fff48959bf
#
_cell.length_a   1.000
_cell.length_b   1.000
_cell.length_c   1.000
_cell.angle_alpha   90.00
_cell.angle_beta   90.00
_cell.angle_gamma   90.00
#
_symmetry.space_group_name_H-M   'P 1'
#
loop_
_entity.id
_entity.type
_entity.pdbx_description
1 polymer ?
#
loop_
_entity_poly.entity_id
_entity_poly.type
_entity_poly.pdbx_seq_one_letter_code
_entity_poly.pdbx_strand_id
1 'polypeptide(L)'
;MMTEPRDTSSVRHRPRLFKSFFQGSFACSTACRGEGKRVDLTVSSGHDTLLDKDYARLAAEGLLTARDGARWYLIEEKPGEYDWSTFMPMLHAAENQGIEMIWELAHFGWPAHLDIWQPRFVDSFAAFARAMACLMRDEGYTAPFFTPMNQISFWSWAGAEVAMFNPGVTGRGGELKQQLVRASVAAMRAIREELPAARFVLTDPLVHVASSDNSPAAQEEARQQHNAQYEVWDMLSGRLQPGLGGDATLLDIIGLNYYPDNQWLANGETLAPDNPAWRPLSGLLEEVWHRYQRPILIAETGAEGEARAPWLNSVVEQAGLAMDNGIEIEGISVYPAVDYPAWADDRRAPGGLFGLPDANGSRTVNEPYVLAIRSHQIKFKNAG
;
A
#
# COMPACT_ATOMS: atom_id res chain seq x y z
N MET A 1 5.87 -25.56 -44.55
CA MET A 1 5.78 -25.93 -43.12
C MET A 1 5.10 -24.76 -42.45
N MET A 2 3.79 -24.84 -42.22
CA MET A 2 3.01 -23.79 -41.53
C MET A 2 3.24 -24.02 -40.03
N THR A 3 3.79 -23.02 -39.34
CA THR A 3 3.91 -23.04 -37.88
C THR A 3 2.53 -22.84 -37.30
N GLU A 4 2.04 -23.84 -36.58
CA GLU A 4 0.81 -23.70 -35.78
C GLU A 4 0.91 -22.52 -34.82
N PRO A 5 -0.19 -21.74 -34.62
CA PRO A 5 -0.20 -20.68 -33.65
C PRO A 5 -0.07 -21.31 -32.23
N ARG A 6 0.91 -20.86 -31.46
CA ARG A 6 1.04 -21.24 -30.04
C ARG A 6 -0.25 -20.89 -29.32
N ASP A 7 -0.86 -21.90 -28.73
CA ASP A 7 -2.00 -21.75 -27.83
C ASP A 7 -1.58 -20.85 -26.63
N THR A 8 -2.09 -19.61 -26.59
CA THR A 8 -1.80 -18.61 -25.58
C THR A 8 -2.71 -18.73 -24.35
N SER A 9 -3.40 -19.87 -24.18
CA SER A 9 -4.25 -20.14 -23.03
C SER A 9 -3.49 -20.69 -21.81
N SER A 10 -2.20 -20.35 -21.64
CA SER A 10 -1.46 -20.76 -20.43
C SER A 10 -2.04 -20.03 -19.20
N VAL A 11 -2.59 -20.82 -18.27
CA VAL A 11 -3.00 -20.36 -16.91
C VAL A 11 -1.79 -19.67 -16.28
N ARG A 12 -1.80 -18.34 -16.28
CA ARG A 12 -0.76 -17.54 -15.67
C ARG A 12 -0.83 -17.69 -14.16
N HIS A 13 0.31 -17.81 -13.55
CA HIS A 13 0.62 -18.02 -12.13
C HIS A 13 -0.47 -17.76 -11.08
N ARG A 14 -0.57 -18.72 -10.12
CA ARG A 14 -1.29 -18.55 -8.85
C ARG A 14 -0.49 -17.66 -7.92
N PRO A 15 -1.12 -16.76 -7.12
CA PRO A 15 -0.45 -16.19 -5.97
C PRO A 15 -0.05 -17.35 -5.04
N ARG A 16 1.19 -17.33 -4.56
CA ARG A 16 1.70 -18.35 -3.62
C ARG A 16 1.54 -17.91 -2.19
N LEU A 17 1.47 -16.59 -1.99
CA LEU A 17 1.46 -15.96 -0.68
C LEU A 17 0.05 -15.59 -0.22
N PHE A 18 -0.85 -15.22 -1.12
CA PHE A 18 -2.15 -14.66 -0.79
C PHE A 18 -3.31 -15.53 -1.27
N LYS A 19 -4.48 -15.42 -0.61
CA LYS A 19 -5.70 -16.14 -0.99
C LYS A 19 -6.21 -15.78 -2.37
N SER A 20 -6.01 -14.53 -2.82
CA SER A 20 -6.42 -14.10 -4.16
C SER A 20 -5.38 -13.20 -4.81
N PHE A 21 -5.27 -13.28 -6.15
CA PHE A 21 -4.38 -12.42 -6.93
C PHE A 21 -4.89 -10.98 -6.99
N PHE A 22 -6.20 -10.79 -7.25
CA PHE A 22 -6.84 -9.49 -7.14
C PHE A 22 -7.27 -9.26 -5.70
N GLN A 23 -6.94 -8.10 -5.16
CA GLN A 23 -7.13 -7.72 -3.78
C GLN A 23 -7.83 -6.38 -3.69
N GLY A 24 -8.40 -6.04 -2.53
CA GLY A 24 -8.94 -4.72 -2.26
C GLY A 24 -8.18 -4.00 -1.16
N SER A 25 -7.98 -2.68 -1.29
CA SER A 25 -7.42 -1.86 -0.22
C SER A 25 -8.44 -0.82 0.21
N PHE A 26 -8.67 -0.72 1.51
CA PHE A 26 -9.50 0.35 2.08
C PHE A 26 -8.65 1.59 2.37
N ALA A 27 -9.25 2.77 2.19
CA ALA A 27 -8.62 4.01 2.58
C ALA A 27 -8.68 4.15 4.11
N CYS A 28 -7.54 3.99 4.77
CA CYS A 28 -7.43 3.95 6.24
C CYS A 28 -6.51 5.03 6.82
N SER A 29 -6.14 6.05 6.03
CA SER A 29 -5.32 7.16 6.50
C SER A 29 -5.98 7.90 7.66
N THR A 30 -5.15 8.24 8.67
CA THR A 30 -5.55 9.01 9.86
C THR A 30 -4.70 10.27 10.03
N ALA A 31 -4.29 10.88 8.90
CA ALA A 31 -3.46 12.08 8.87
C ALA A 31 -4.13 13.28 9.56
N CYS A 32 -3.31 14.21 10.06
CA CYS A 32 -3.78 15.53 10.47
C CYS A 32 -3.31 16.58 9.47
N ARG A 33 -4.20 17.48 9.06
CA ARG A 33 -3.89 18.60 8.14
C ARG A 33 -4.32 19.93 8.71
N GLY A 34 -3.78 21.02 8.16
CA GLY A 34 -4.07 22.37 8.59
C GLY A 34 -3.85 22.56 10.09
N GLU A 35 -4.79 23.19 10.78
CA GLU A 35 -4.73 23.48 12.21
C GLU A 35 -4.94 22.25 13.12
N GLY A 36 -4.45 21.07 12.69
CA GLY A 36 -4.57 19.80 13.44
C GLY A 36 -5.88 19.06 13.19
N LYS A 37 -6.60 19.39 12.12
CA LYS A 37 -7.80 18.63 11.70
C LYS A 37 -7.40 17.21 11.33
N ARG A 38 -7.81 16.23 12.15
CA ARG A 38 -7.63 14.82 11.80
C ARG A 38 -8.60 14.42 10.71
N VAL A 39 -8.08 13.72 9.71
CA VAL A 39 -8.84 13.10 8.62
C VAL A 39 -8.76 11.59 8.83
N ASP A 40 -9.83 10.97 9.30
CA ASP A 40 -9.96 9.52 9.42
C ASP A 40 -10.77 9.01 8.24
N LEU A 41 -10.10 8.38 7.27
CA LEU A 41 -10.73 7.93 6.03
C LEU A 41 -11.63 6.71 6.24
N THR A 42 -11.38 5.90 7.25
CA THR A 42 -12.26 4.78 7.62
C THR A 42 -13.64 5.31 8.02
N VAL A 43 -13.67 6.37 8.84
CA VAL A 43 -14.92 7.04 9.24
C VAL A 43 -15.55 7.81 8.08
N SER A 44 -14.77 8.62 7.36
CA SER A 44 -15.32 9.49 6.30
C SER A 44 -15.83 8.73 5.09
N SER A 45 -15.36 7.49 4.86
CA SER A 45 -15.93 6.58 3.84
C SER A 45 -17.11 5.78 4.37
N GLY A 46 -17.43 5.84 5.68
CA GLY A 46 -18.45 5.04 6.34
C GLY A 46 -18.09 3.56 6.48
N HIS A 47 -16.81 3.22 6.27
CA HIS A 47 -16.36 1.84 6.35
C HIS A 47 -16.40 1.31 7.79
N ASP A 48 -16.11 2.13 8.80
CA ASP A 48 -16.16 1.79 10.22
C ASP A 48 -17.53 1.25 10.69
N THR A 49 -18.61 1.69 10.05
CA THR A 49 -19.98 1.25 10.37
C THR A 49 -20.52 0.17 9.43
N LEU A 50 -19.80 -0.15 8.35
CA LEU A 50 -20.26 -1.06 7.28
C LEU A 50 -19.29 -2.25 7.07
N LEU A 51 -18.43 -2.55 8.02
CA LEU A 51 -17.37 -3.55 7.93
C LEU A 51 -17.82 -4.88 7.31
N ASP A 52 -18.82 -5.54 7.92
CA ASP A 52 -19.33 -6.83 7.40
C ASP A 52 -19.84 -6.72 5.97
N LYS A 53 -20.54 -5.64 5.64
CA LYS A 53 -21.10 -5.42 4.30
C LYS A 53 -19.99 -5.15 3.29
N ASP A 54 -18.98 -4.39 3.65
CA ASP A 54 -17.91 -4.01 2.74
C ASP A 54 -16.97 -5.19 2.47
N TYR A 55 -16.62 -5.97 3.49
CA TYR A 55 -15.86 -7.21 3.30
C TYR A 55 -16.69 -8.27 2.55
N ALA A 56 -17.99 -8.40 2.82
CA ALA A 56 -18.87 -9.28 2.05
C ALA A 56 -18.91 -8.92 0.56
N ARG A 57 -18.90 -7.62 0.22
CA ARG A 57 -18.83 -7.15 -1.17
C ARG A 57 -17.53 -7.56 -1.85
N LEU A 58 -16.38 -7.41 -1.17
CA LEU A 58 -15.10 -7.87 -1.71
C LEU A 58 -15.11 -9.38 -1.93
N ALA A 59 -15.58 -10.15 -0.95
CA ALA A 59 -15.68 -11.61 -1.05
C ALA A 59 -16.58 -12.05 -2.21
N ALA A 60 -17.72 -11.36 -2.42
CA ALA A 60 -18.63 -11.64 -3.54
C ALA A 60 -17.98 -11.41 -4.91
N GLU A 61 -17.00 -10.51 -5.00
CA GLU A 61 -16.21 -10.27 -6.21
C GLU A 61 -14.97 -11.19 -6.31
N GLY A 62 -14.80 -12.12 -5.36
CA GLY A 62 -13.64 -13.02 -5.33
C GLY A 62 -12.33 -12.35 -4.91
N LEU A 63 -12.40 -11.18 -4.28
CA LEU A 63 -11.27 -10.47 -3.69
C LEU A 63 -11.10 -10.96 -2.25
N LEU A 64 -10.41 -12.09 -2.08
CA LEU A 64 -10.32 -12.80 -0.79
C LEU A 64 -9.09 -12.38 0.04
N THR A 65 -8.33 -11.43 -0.42
CA THR A 65 -7.27 -10.74 0.33
C THR A 65 -7.54 -9.25 0.29
N ALA A 66 -7.38 -8.58 1.43
CA ALA A 66 -7.59 -7.13 1.52
C ALA A 66 -6.54 -6.47 2.41
N ARG A 67 -6.29 -5.16 2.15
CA ARG A 67 -5.50 -4.28 3.04
C ARG A 67 -6.45 -3.33 3.76
N ASP A 68 -6.23 -3.17 5.05
CA ASP A 68 -6.95 -2.22 5.89
C ASP A 68 -6.10 -1.82 7.10
N GLY A 69 -6.44 -0.73 7.79
CA GLY A 69 -5.57 -0.14 8.79
C GLY A 69 -6.12 -0.12 10.20
N ALA A 70 -5.24 -0.44 11.14
CA ALA A 70 -5.48 -0.16 12.55
C ALA A 70 -5.39 1.36 12.81
N ARG A 71 -6.37 1.89 13.51
CA ARG A 71 -6.40 3.31 13.87
C ARG A 71 -5.62 3.54 15.16
N TRP A 72 -4.29 3.49 15.08
CA TRP A 72 -3.41 3.56 16.25
C TRP A 72 -3.77 4.69 17.22
N TYR A 73 -4.14 5.86 16.69
CA TYR A 73 -4.51 7.02 17.50
C TYR A 73 -5.75 6.83 18.39
N LEU A 74 -6.67 5.91 18.03
CA LEU A 74 -7.82 5.52 18.85
C LEU A 74 -7.50 4.34 19.78
N ILE A 75 -6.67 3.42 19.30
CA ILE A 75 -6.29 2.23 20.07
C ILE A 75 -5.42 2.62 21.26
N GLU A 76 -4.53 3.61 21.13
CA GLU A 76 -3.63 4.09 22.19
C GLU A 76 -3.88 5.56 22.50
N GLU A 77 -5.05 5.91 23.06
CA GLU A 77 -5.33 7.28 23.50
C GLU A 77 -4.44 7.70 24.69
N LYS A 78 -4.05 6.74 25.53
CA LYS A 78 -3.13 6.94 26.65
C LYS A 78 -1.90 6.06 26.49
N PRO A 79 -0.73 6.55 26.89
CA PRO A 79 0.53 5.83 26.72
C PRO A 79 0.51 4.40 27.28
N GLY A 80 0.65 3.40 26.40
CA GLY A 80 0.72 1.99 26.75
C GLY A 80 -0.60 1.34 27.18
N GLU A 81 -1.73 2.05 27.08
CA GLU A 81 -3.08 1.50 27.28
C GLU A 81 -3.72 1.26 25.90
N TYR A 82 -4.08 0.02 25.58
CA TYR A 82 -4.62 -0.34 24.26
C TYR A 82 -6.09 -0.72 24.36
N ASP A 83 -6.95 0.06 23.70
CA ASP A 83 -8.38 -0.23 23.51
C ASP A 83 -8.62 -0.78 22.09
N TRP A 84 -8.88 -2.07 21.99
CA TRP A 84 -9.12 -2.77 20.73
C TRP A 84 -10.56 -2.67 20.22
N SER A 85 -11.43 -1.89 20.88
CA SER A 85 -12.86 -1.80 20.53
C SER A 85 -13.11 -1.34 19.10
N THR A 86 -12.18 -0.60 18.47
CA THR A 86 -12.28 -0.16 17.09
C THR A 86 -11.64 -1.14 16.10
N PHE A 87 -10.79 -2.06 16.55
CA PHE A 87 -10.09 -3.03 15.71
C PHE A 87 -10.77 -4.41 15.71
N MET A 88 -11.23 -4.90 16.85
CA MET A 88 -11.88 -6.23 16.94
C MET A 88 -13.06 -6.41 16.00
N PRO A 89 -13.96 -5.42 15.79
CA PRO A 89 -15.01 -5.53 14.79
C PRO A 89 -14.49 -5.72 13.36
N MET A 90 -13.36 -5.09 13.00
CA MET A 90 -12.73 -5.26 11.69
C MET A 90 -12.19 -6.68 11.53
N LEU A 91 -11.49 -7.18 12.56
CA LEU A 91 -10.93 -8.52 12.59
C LEU A 91 -12.04 -9.58 12.41
N HIS A 92 -13.09 -9.53 13.24
CA HIS A 92 -14.19 -10.48 13.19
C HIS A 92 -14.99 -10.39 11.88
N ALA A 93 -15.22 -9.18 11.34
CA ALA A 93 -15.90 -9.02 10.07
C ALA A 93 -15.09 -9.64 8.91
N ALA A 94 -13.77 -9.49 8.89
CA ALA A 94 -12.91 -10.11 7.90
C ALA A 94 -12.95 -11.65 8.01
N GLU A 95 -12.87 -12.19 9.22
CA GLU A 95 -12.98 -13.63 9.48
C GLU A 95 -14.31 -14.20 9.01
N ASN A 96 -15.41 -13.55 9.37
CA ASN A 96 -16.78 -13.97 9.00
C ASN A 96 -16.94 -14.05 7.46
N GLN A 97 -16.24 -13.20 6.71
CA GLN A 97 -16.27 -13.18 5.25
C GLN A 97 -15.14 -14.01 4.61
N GLY A 98 -14.28 -14.65 5.42
CA GLY A 98 -13.16 -15.44 4.94
C GLY A 98 -12.06 -14.64 4.22
N ILE A 99 -11.97 -13.35 4.49
CA ILE A 99 -10.97 -12.44 3.93
C ILE A 99 -9.65 -12.59 4.69
N GLU A 100 -8.55 -12.78 3.96
CA GLU A 100 -7.20 -12.69 4.49
C GLU A 100 -6.80 -11.21 4.52
N MET A 101 -6.29 -10.75 5.66
CA MET A 101 -5.98 -9.35 5.84
C MET A 101 -4.48 -9.06 5.84
N ILE A 102 -4.09 -7.96 5.20
CA ILE A 102 -2.80 -7.28 5.37
C ILE A 102 -3.08 -6.06 6.24
N TRP A 103 -2.72 -6.11 7.52
CA TRP A 103 -3.01 -5.06 8.47
C TRP A 103 -1.97 -3.95 8.43
N GLU A 104 -2.39 -2.73 8.14
CA GLU A 104 -1.54 -1.54 8.24
C GLU A 104 -1.54 -1.03 9.67
N LEU A 105 -0.35 -0.89 10.27
CA LEU A 105 -0.22 -0.41 11.64
C LEU A 105 -0.23 1.11 11.73
N ALA A 106 0.29 1.80 10.70
CA ALA A 106 0.23 3.25 10.60
C ALA A 106 0.10 3.72 9.14
N HIS A 107 -0.92 4.56 8.90
CA HIS A 107 -1.16 5.23 7.63
C HIS A 107 -1.29 6.74 7.89
N PHE A 108 -0.13 7.43 7.96
CA PHE A 108 0.06 8.89 8.13
C PHE A 108 -0.46 9.48 9.45
N GLY A 109 -0.76 8.64 10.45
CA GLY A 109 -1.26 9.12 11.74
C GLY A 109 -0.71 8.35 12.92
N TRP A 110 -0.72 9.02 14.10
CA TRP A 110 -0.27 8.46 15.38
C TRP A 110 -1.01 9.11 16.55
N PRO A 111 -0.90 8.54 17.79
CA PRO A 111 -1.49 9.12 19.01
C PRO A 111 -1.01 10.54 19.31
N ALA A 112 -1.92 11.41 19.77
CA ALA A 112 -1.63 12.82 19.99
C ALA A 112 -0.62 13.08 21.13
N HIS A 113 -0.43 12.11 22.04
CA HIS A 113 0.52 12.22 23.15
C HIS A 113 1.98 11.95 22.75
N LEU A 114 2.22 11.52 21.48
CA LEU A 114 3.56 11.21 20.98
C LEU A 114 4.08 12.35 20.10
N ASP A 115 5.33 12.72 20.35
CA ASP A 115 6.12 13.55 19.44
C ASP A 115 6.94 12.64 18.51
N ILE A 116 6.65 12.70 17.19
CA ILE A 116 7.28 11.86 16.17
C ILE A 116 8.80 12.05 16.10
N TRP A 117 9.31 13.20 16.56
CA TRP A 117 10.73 13.53 16.54
C TRP A 117 11.53 12.93 17.70
N GLN A 118 10.85 12.41 18.73
CA GLN A 118 11.50 11.87 19.91
C GLN A 118 11.79 10.35 19.77
N PRO A 119 12.86 9.85 20.39
CA PRO A 119 13.14 8.41 20.40
C PRO A 119 11.98 7.58 20.94
N ARG A 120 11.22 8.12 21.91
CA ARG A 120 10.03 7.47 22.47
C ARG A 120 8.98 7.10 21.41
N PHE A 121 8.90 7.80 20.29
CA PHE A 121 8.00 7.42 19.18
C PHE A 121 8.32 6.01 18.66
N VAL A 122 9.60 5.70 18.50
CA VAL A 122 10.07 4.38 18.05
C VAL A 122 9.68 3.29 19.05
N ASP A 123 9.94 3.54 20.34
CA ASP A 123 9.63 2.59 21.41
C ASP A 123 8.12 2.36 21.54
N SER A 124 7.31 3.43 21.46
CA SER A 124 5.86 3.32 21.53
C SER A 124 5.27 2.60 20.34
N PHE A 125 5.77 2.85 19.12
CA PHE A 125 5.31 2.13 17.93
C PHE A 125 5.68 0.64 17.99
N ALA A 126 6.87 0.29 18.47
CA ALA A 126 7.26 -1.10 18.69
C ALA A 126 6.41 -1.80 19.76
N ALA A 127 6.07 -1.09 20.84
CA ALA A 127 5.19 -1.61 21.90
C ALA A 127 3.75 -1.83 21.38
N PHE A 128 3.21 -0.90 20.60
CA PHE A 128 1.90 -1.05 19.94
C PHE A 128 1.91 -2.25 18.95
N ALA A 129 2.95 -2.38 18.14
CA ALA A 129 3.09 -3.49 17.19
C ALA A 129 3.19 -4.84 17.91
N ARG A 130 3.91 -4.91 19.04
CA ARG A 130 3.95 -6.10 19.92
C ARG A 130 2.56 -6.42 20.46
N ALA A 131 1.85 -5.41 20.99
CA ALA A 131 0.51 -5.61 21.54
C ALA A 131 -0.48 -6.13 20.48
N MET A 132 -0.40 -5.61 19.24
CA MET A 132 -1.16 -6.11 18.10
C MET A 132 -0.80 -7.57 17.79
N ALA A 133 0.49 -7.93 17.78
CA ALA A 133 0.92 -9.29 17.53
C ALA A 133 0.44 -10.27 18.64
N CYS A 134 0.48 -9.86 19.90
CA CYS A 134 -0.10 -10.62 21.01
C CYS A 134 -1.61 -10.85 20.82
N LEU A 135 -2.36 -9.79 20.50
CA LEU A 135 -3.78 -9.89 20.19
C LEU A 135 -4.04 -10.89 19.05
N MET A 136 -3.35 -10.74 17.93
CA MET A 136 -3.51 -11.65 16.78
C MET A 136 -3.18 -13.09 17.12
N ARG A 137 -2.11 -13.33 17.91
CA ARG A 137 -1.76 -14.66 18.40
C ARG A 137 -2.86 -15.25 19.29
N ASP A 138 -3.40 -14.45 20.20
CA ASP A 138 -4.43 -14.87 21.15
C ASP A 138 -5.77 -15.15 20.44
N GLU A 139 -6.04 -14.50 19.30
CA GLU A 139 -7.12 -14.79 18.37
C GLU A 139 -6.81 -15.98 17.43
N GLY A 140 -5.64 -16.63 17.55
CA GLY A 140 -5.30 -17.87 16.82
C GLY A 140 -4.57 -17.68 15.50
N TYR A 141 -4.14 -16.45 15.16
CA TYR A 141 -3.35 -16.21 13.96
C TYR A 141 -1.90 -16.70 14.15
N THR A 142 -1.38 -17.40 13.15
CA THR A 142 -0.01 -17.95 13.20
C THR A 142 0.95 -17.27 12.24
N ALA A 143 0.47 -16.79 11.11
CA ALA A 143 1.25 -16.17 10.05
C ALA A 143 0.51 -14.98 9.39
N PRO A 144 0.11 -13.95 10.17
CA PRO A 144 -0.60 -12.79 9.62
C PRO A 144 0.33 -11.92 8.77
N PHE A 145 -0.28 -11.14 7.87
CA PHE A 145 0.43 -10.13 7.08
C PHE A 145 0.27 -8.74 7.70
N PHE A 146 1.36 -7.99 7.74
CA PHE A 146 1.40 -6.61 8.22
C PHE A 146 2.10 -5.68 7.23
N THR A 147 1.62 -4.44 7.17
CA THR A 147 2.36 -3.29 6.66
C THR A 147 2.68 -2.41 7.88
N PRO A 148 3.95 -2.33 8.32
CA PRO A 148 4.28 -1.52 9.50
C PRO A 148 3.90 -0.05 9.33
N MET A 149 4.31 0.55 8.22
CA MET A 149 3.94 1.92 7.84
C MET A 149 3.74 1.99 6.34
N ASN A 150 2.65 2.64 5.92
CA ASN A 150 2.39 2.88 4.50
C ASN A 150 3.22 4.04 3.99
N GLN A 151 3.91 3.86 2.86
CA GLN A 151 4.56 4.91 2.06
C GLN A 151 5.49 5.84 2.86
N ILE A 152 6.51 5.30 3.49
CA ILE A 152 7.46 6.09 4.29
C ILE A 152 8.08 7.23 3.46
N SER A 153 8.42 7.00 2.19
CA SER A 153 8.97 8.03 1.30
C SER A 153 7.97 9.17 1.07
N PHE A 154 6.71 8.83 0.76
CA PHE A 154 5.66 9.84 0.56
C PHE A 154 5.34 10.58 1.86
N TRP A 155 5.18 9.85 2.98
CA TRP A 155 4.93 10.48 4.28
C TRP A 155 6.02 11.47 4.65
N SER A 156 7.29 11.08 4.46
CA SER A 156 8.44 11.93 4.76
C SER A 156 8.46 13.21 3.90
N TRP A 157 8.18 13.07 2.61
CA TRP A 157 8.10 14.20 1.69
C TRP A 157 6.88 15.08 1.99
N ALA A 158 5.69 14.51 1.99
CA ALA A 158 4.46 15.28 2.15
C ALA A 158 4.33 15.91 3.56
N GLY A 159 4.71 15.17 4.60
CA GLY A 159 4.57 15.63 5.98
C GLY A 159 5.73 16.49 6.49
N ALA A 160 6.96 16.27 6.01
CA ALA A 160 8.13 16.91 6.60
C ALA A 160 9.03 17.65 5.60
N GLU A 161 8.84 17.53 4.29
CA GLU A 161 9.53 18.34 3.31
C GLU A 161 8.68 19.51 2.83
N VAL A 162 7.37 19.28 2.57
CA VAL A 162 6.46 20.28 2.00
C VAL A 162 5.25 20.63 2.88
N ALA A 163 5.13 20.03 4.06
CA ALA A 163 4.12 20.35 5.08
C ALA A 163 2.64 20.21 4.63
N MET A 164 2.32 19.22 3.78
CA MET A 164 0.94 18.98 3.32
C MET A 164 0.03 18.44 4.44
N PHE A 165 0.57 17.62 5.34
CA PHE A 165 -0.09 17.08 6.53
C PHE A 165 0.93 16.82 7.63
N ASN A 166 0.52 16.18 8.73
CA ASN A 166 1.39 15.96 9.90
C ASN A 166 2.68 15.17 9.57
N PRO A 167 3.85 15.58 10.12
CA PRO A 167 4.03 16.55 11.21
C PRO A 167 3.92 18.04 10.81
N GLY A 168 3.71 18.37 9.53
CA GLY A 168 3.43 19.73 9.07
C GLY A 168 4.63 20.68 9.16
N VAL A 169 5.83 20.19 8.86
CA VAL A 169 7.07 20.96 8.84
C VAL A 169 7.71 20.91 7.44
N THR A 170 8.68 21.76 7.18
CA THR A 170 9.41 21.79 5.89
C THR A 170 10.89 21.53 6.09
N GLY A 171 11.55 20.95 5.06
CA GLY A 171 13.00 20.73 5.01
C GLY A 171 13.53 19.68 5.98
N ARG A 172 12.67 18.81 6.55
CA ARG A 172 13.04 17.74 7.47
C ARG A 172 12.62 16.33 6.98
N GLY A 173 12.35 16.20 5.68
CA GLY A 173 11.92 14.93 5.07
C GLY A 173 12.89 13.78 5.34
N GLY A 174 14.19 14.01 5.17
CA GLY A 174 15.22 13.00 5.44
C GLY A 174 15.28 12.54 6.90
N GLU A 175 15.08 13.45 7.86
CA GLU A 175 15.04 13.13 9.29
C GLU A 175 13.81 12.28 9.62
N LEU A 176 12.63 12.65 9.10
CA LEU A 176 11.41 11.89 9.30
C LEU A 176 11.54 10.49 8.67
N LYS A 177 12.08 10.37 7.45
CA LYS A 177 12.30 9.08 6.79
C LYS A 177 13.10 8.12 7.68
N GLN A 178 14.22 8.59 8.24
CA GLN A 178 15.04 7.79 9.15
C GLN A 178 14.29 7.37 10.41
N GLN A 179 13.51 8.27 10.99
CA GLN A 179 12.72 8.00 12.18
C GLN A 179 11.65 6.92 11.93
N LEU A 180 10.91 7.04 10.81
CA LEU A 180 9.89 6.06 10.41
C LEU A 180 10.51 4.70 10.08
N VAL A 181 11.69 4.67 9.45
CA VAL A 181 12.43 3.42 9.21
C VAL A 181 12.84 2.75 10.52
N ARG A 182 13.42 3.51 11.50
CA ARG A 182 13.74 2.96 12.83
C ARG A 182 12.51 2.36 13.51
N ALA A 183 11.39 3.09 13.47
CA ALA A 183 10.15 2.64 14.07
C ALA A 183 9.61 1.37 13.38
N SER A 184 9.64 1.30 12.04
CA SER A 184 9.23 0.11 11.29
C SER A 184 10.12 -1.10 11.59
N VAL A 185 11.44 -0.93 11.67
CA VAL A 185 12.38 -2.00 12.02
C VAL A 185 12.09 -2.52 13.43
N ALA A 186 11.90 -1.62 14.41
CA ALA A 186 11.59 -2.00 15.79
C ALA A 186 10.25 -2.74 15.89
N ALA A 187 9.23 -2.27 15.18
CA ALA A 187 7.91 -2.90 15.11
C ALA A 187 7.97 -4.31 14.49
N MET A 188 8.65 -4.49 13.36
CA MET A 188 8.78 -5.80 12.71
C MET A 188 9.49 -6.82 13.60
N ARG A 189 10.51 -6.40 14.34
CA ARG A 189 11.18 -7.27 15.32
C ARG A 189 10.25 -7.64 16.47
N ALA A 190 9.55 -6.66 17.03
CA ALA A 190 8.60 -6.89 18.11
C ALA A 190 7.47 -7.83 17.71
N ILE A 191 6.95 -7.72 16.47
CA ILE A 191 5.96 -8.65 15.92
C ILE A 191 6.54 -10.07 15.80
N ARG A 192 7.75 -10.23 15.26
CA ARG A 192 8.35 -11.56 15.06
C ARG A 192 8.73 -12.27 16.36
N GLU A 193 8.93 -11.53 17.44
CA GLU A 193 9.12 -12.13 18.77
C GLU A 193 7.86 -12.85 19.26
N GLU A 194 6.66 -12.35 18.92
CA GLU A 194 5.37 -12.92 19.30
C GLU A 194 4.80 -13.87 18.23
N LEU A 195 5.01 -13.57 16.96
CA LEU A 195 4.54 -14.28 15.77
C LEU A 195 5.69 -14.50 14.79
N PRO A 196 6.54 -15.51 14.99
CA PRO A 196 7.74 -15.72 14.17
C PRO A 196 7.50 -15.91 12.68
N ALA A 197 6.31 -16.40 12.30
CA ALA A 197 5.90 -16.60 10.91
C ALA A 197 5.15 -15.40 10.29
N ALA A 198 5.00 -14.28 11.01
CA ALA A 198 4.41 -13.07 10.46
C ALA A 198 5.17 -12.57 9.24
N ARG A 199 4.43 -12.13 8.21
CA ARG A 199 4.98 -11.63 6.96
C ARG A 199 4.76 -10.12 6.84
N PHE A 200 5.69 -9.45 6.15
CA PHE A 200 5.64 -7.99 6.00
C PHE A 200 5.54 -7.59 4.53
N VAL A 201 4.51 -6.79 4.22
CA VAL A 201 4.37 -6.08 2.95
C VAL A 201 4.89 -4.65 3.16
N LEU A 202 6.04 -4.35 2.56
CA LEU A 202 6.74 -3.08 2.76
C LEU A 202 6.39 -2.13 1.62
N THR A 203 5.36 -1.30 1.85
CA THR A 203 4.74 -0.47 0.83
C THR A 203 5.43 0.87 0.67
N ASP A 204 5.78 1.23 -0.58
CA ASP A 204 6.27 2.57 -0.94
C ASP A 204 5.92 2.90 -2.41
N PRO A 205 5.95 4.18 -2.84
CA PRO A 205 5.64 4.53 -4.21
C PRO A 205 6.62 3.92 -5.22
N LEU A 206 6.10 3.37 -6.31
CA LEU A 206 6.88 3.06 -7.50
C LEU A 206 6.78 4.25 -8.44
N VAL A 207 7.93 4.84 -8.82
CA VAL A 207 7.95 6.04 -9.64
C VAL A 207 8.92 5.92 -10.82
N HIS A 208 8.69 6.73 -11.85
CA HIS A 208 9.68 6.99 -12.87
C HIS A 208 9.91 8.50 -13.01
N VAL A 209 11.16 8.91 -12.91
CA VAL A 209 11.57 10.30 -13.14
C VAL A 209 12.46 10.35 -14.37
N ALA A 210 12.00 11.07 -15.38
CA ALA A 210 12.74 11.27 -16.62
C ALA A 210 13.42 12.64 -16.66
N SER A 211 14.46 12.76 -17.46
CA SER A 211 15.16 14.02 -17.66
C SER A 211 14.28 15.03 -18.39
N SER A 212 14.31 16.28 -17.94
CA SER A 212 13.58 17.39 -18.57
C SER A 212 14.21 17.83 -19.90
N ASP A 213 15.50 17.55 -20.10
CA ASP A 213 16.24 17.82 -21.34
C ASP A 213 17.44 16.87 -21.48
N ASN A 214 18.20 17.02 -22.58
CA ASN A 214 19.35 16.14 -22.89
C ASN A 214 20.66 16.60 -22.22
N SER A 215 20.65 17.59 -21.33
CA SER A 215 21.86 18.03 -20.64
C SER A 215 22.33 16.98 -19.63
N PRO A 216 23.65 16.83 -19.43
CA PRO A 216 24.17 15.92 -18.41
C PRO A 216 23.68 16.24 -16.99
N ALA A 217 23.43 17.52 -16.68
CA ALA A 217 22.94 17.96 -15.38
C ALA A 217 21.49 17.49 -15.14
N ALA A 218 20.59 17.69 -16.12
CA ALA A 218 19.20 17.26 -16.02
C ALA A 218 19.08 15.72 -15.98
N GLN A 219 19.92 15.00 -16.72
CA GLN A 219 19.98 13.54 -16.68
C GLN A 219 20.44 13.02 -15.32
N GLU A 220 21.43 13.66 -14.70
CA GLU A 220 21.92 13.30 -13.37
C GLU A 220 20.87 13.60 -12.29
N GLU A 221 20.20 14.75 -12.38
CA GLU A 221 19.09 15.10 -11.48
C GLU A 221 17.94 14.09 -11.56
N ALA A 222 17.49 13.74 -12.76
CA ALA A 222 16.46 12.74 -12.97
C ALA A 222 16.87 11.37 -12.39
N ARG A 223 18.12 10.97 -12.61
CA ARG A 223 18.66 9.72 -12.07
C ARG A 223 18.66 9.71 -10.53
N GLN A 224 19.02 10.82 -9.89
CA GLN A 224 19.03 10.96 -8.43
C GLN A 224 17.59 10.87 -7.88
N GLN A 225 16.66 11.64 -8.45
CA GLN A 225 15.24 11.61 -8.06
C GLN A 225 14.62 10.22 -8.29
N HIS A 226 14.90 9.59 -9.43
CA HIS A 226 14.40 8.24 -9.71
C HIS A 226 14.93 7.21 -8.70
N ASN A 227 16.21 7.27 -8.35
CA ASN A 227 16.81 6.32 -7.41
C ASN A 227 16.37 6.53 -5.96
N ALA A 228 15.89 7.71 -5.59
CA ALA A 228 15.41 8.01 -4.24
C ALA A 228 14.22 7.12 -3.82
N GLN A 229 13.46 6.56 -4.77
CA GLN A 229 12.39 5.60 -4.49
C GLN A 229 12.87 4.33 -3.78
N TYR A 230 14.14 3.95 -3.93
CA TYR A 230 14.69 2.73 -3.34
C TYR A 230 15.22 2.90 -1.91
N GLU A 231 15.37 4.14 -1.44
CA GLU A 231 16.03 4.43 -0.16
C GLU A 231 15.38 3.73 1.03
N VAL A 232 14.04 3.70 1.10
CA VAL A 232 13.33 3.08 2.23
C VAL A 232 13.59 1.58 2.28
N TRP A 233 13.44 0.86 1.17
CA TRP A 233 13.73 -0.58 1.14
C TRP A 233 15.21 -0.89 1.37
N ASP A 234 16.12 -0.03 0.88
CA ASP A 234 17.56 -0.15 1.14
C ASP A 234 17.89 0.10 2.62
N MET A 235 17.23 1.05 3.29
CA MET A 235 17.37 1.28 4.73
C MET A 235 16.78 0.12 5.54
N LEU A 236 15.58 -0.36 5.20
CA LEU A 236 14.92 -1.49 5.87
C LEU A 236 15.72 -2.79 5.73
N SER A 237 16.42 -2.98 4.60
CA SER A 237 17.30 -4.14 4.37
C SER A 237 18.72 -3.96 4.88
N GLY A 238 19.07 -2.81 5.45
CA GLY A 238 20.42 -2.51 5.95
C GLY A 238 21.44 -2.19 4.86
N ARG A 239 21.05 -2.07 3.59
CA ARG A 239 21.94 -1.69 2.48
C ARG A 239 22.32 -0.21 2.52
N LEU A 240 21.42 0.63 3.01
CA LEU A 240 21.62 2.06 3.20
C LEU A 240 21.47 2.36 4.70
N GLN A 241 22.39 3.17 5.26
CA GLN A 241 22.37 3.60 6.67
C GLN A 241 22.13 2.43 7.67
N PRO A 242 23.00 1.41 7.72
CA PRO A 242 22.78 0.20 8.54
C PRO A 242 22.62 0.51 10.05
N GLY A 243 23.08 1.68 10.51
CA GLY A 243 22.85 2.17 11.87
C GLY A 243 21.37 2.43 12.22
N LEU A 244 20.45 2.40 11.27
CA LEU A 244 19.01 2.45 11.51
C LEU A 244 18.46 1.08 11.99
N GLY A 245 19.28 0.04 11.94
CA GLY A 245 18.92 -1.30 12.41
C GLY A 245 18.28 -2.20 11.36
N GLY A 246 18.20 -1.77 10.10
CA GLY A 246 17.69 -2.58 9.00
C GLY A 246 18.50 -3.86 8.80
N ASP A 247 17.83 -4.91 8.27
CA ASP A 247 18.42 -6.20 8.00
C ASP A 247 17.74 -6.87 6.81
N ALA A 248 18.49 -7.63 5.99
CA ALA A 248 17.95 -8.27 4.79
C ALA A 248 16.79 -9.25 5.05
N THR A 249 16.68 -9.80 6.25
CA THR A 249 15.59 -10.69 6.66
C THR A 249 14.29 -9.94 6.93
N LEU A 250 14.35 -8.62 7.13
CA LEU A 250 13.17 -7.76 7.30
C LEU A 250 12.53 -7.40 5.96
N LEU A 251 13.28 -7.45 4.85
CA LEU A 251 12.77 -7.19 3.52
C LEU A 251 12.09 -8.45 2.99
N ASP A 252 10.80 -8.57 3.21
CA ASP A 252 10.03 -9.79 2.97
C ASP A 252 9.26 -9.72 1.64
N ILE A 253 8.26 -8.85 1.52
CA ILE A 253 7.46 -8.63 0.31
C ILE A 253 7.55 -7.15 -0.05
N ILE A 254 7.92 -6.85 -1.30
CA ILE A 254 7.93 -5.47 -1.79
C ILE A 254 6.51 -5.08 -2.19
N GLY A 255 5.94 -4.09 -1.49
CA GLY A 255 4.65 -3.49 -1.82
C GLY A 255 4.86 -2.24 -2.68
N LEU A 256 4.26 -2.20 -3.85
CA LEU A 256 4.39 -1.09 -4.79
C LEU A 256 3.06 -0.34 -4.90
N ASN A 257 3.07 0.95 -4.61
CA ASN A 257 1.92 1.83 -4.82
C ASN A 257 2.16 2.60 -6.13
N TYR A 258 1.31 2.33 -7.14
CA TYR A 258 1.51 2.85 -8.50
C TYR A 258 0.22 3.40 -9.09
N TYR A 259 0.25 4.68 -9.49
CA TYR A 259 -0.87 5.46 -9.98
C TYR A 259 -0.55 6.18 -11.29
N PRO A 260 -1.55 6.74 -12.00
CA PRO A 260 -1.34 7.43 -13.28
C PRO A 260 -0.32 8.58 -13.24
N ASP A 261 -0.15 9.22 -12.10
CA ASP A 261 0.73 10.37 -11.88
C ASP A 261 2.12 10.00 -11.30
N ASN A 262 2.42 8.69 -11.20
CA ASN A 262 3.72 8.24 -10.67
C ASN A 262 4.88 8.34 -11.67
N GLN A 263 4.70 9.01 -12.80
CA GLN A 263 5.77 9.28 -13.74
C GLN A 263 5.80 10.77 -14.11
N TRP A 264 6.98 11.40 -14.00
CA TRP A 264 7.15 12.81 -14.26
C TRP A 264 8.56 13.16 -14.77
N LEU A 265 8.72 14.37 -15.36
CA LEU A 265 10.01 14.96 -15.62
C LEU A 265 10.63 15.51 -14.32
N ALA A 266 11.94 15.56 -14.23
CA ALA A 266 12.65 16.06 -13.04
C ALA A 266 12.25 17.51 -12.65
N ASN A 267 11.69 18.29 -13.58
CA ASN A 267 11.11 19.60 -13.32
C ASN A 267 9.69 19.59 -12.71
N GLY A 268 9.12 18.39 -12.44
CA GLY A 268 7.81 18.19 -11.82
C GLY A 268 6.62 18.05 -12.79
N GLU A 269 6.84 18.13 -14.10
CA GLU A 269 5.78 17.93 -15.10
C GLU A 269 5.41 16.45 -15.20
N THR A 270 4.12 16.11 -14.95
CA THR A 270 3.63 14.73 -15.06
C THR A 270 3.68 14.23 -16.49
N LEU A 271 4.20 13.04 -16.69
CA LEU A 271 4.23 12.39 -18.00
C LEU A 271 2.86 11.78 -18.33
N ALA A 272 2.41 11.97 -19.56
CA ALA A 272 1.29 11.21 -20.11
C ALA A 272 1.77 9.90 -20.72
N PRO A 273 0.94 8.84 -20.80
CA PRO A 273 1.35 7.53 -21.33
C PRO A 273 1.84 7.54 -22.78
N ASP A 274 1.47 8.54 -23.58
CA ASP A 274 1.93 8.73 -24.97
C ASP A 274 3.24 9.53 -25.06
N ASN A 275 3.76 10.05 -23.94
CA ASN A 275 5.04 10.73 -23.93
C ASN A 275 6.19 9.73 -24.19
N PRO A 276 7.16 10.05 -25.09
CA PRO A 276 8.30 9.17 -25.36
C PRO A 276 9.17 8.82 -24.16
N ALA A 277 9.14 9.64 -23.09
CA ALA A 277 9.85 9.40 -21.84
C ALA A 277 9.08 8.47 -20.87
N TRP A 278 7.81 8.16 -21.16
CA TRP A 278 7.03 7.23 -20.33
C TRP A 278 7.65 5.83 -20.39
N ARG A 279 7.75 5.17 -19.24
CA ARG A 279 8.22 3.79 -19.16
C ARG A 279 7.06 2.83 -18.88
N PRO A 280 6.98 1.69 -19.59
CA PRO A 280 6.03 0.63 -19.27
C PRO A 280 6.22 0.14 -17.82
N LEU A 281 5.11 -0.12 -17.12
CA LEU A 281 5.16 -0.63 -15.75
C LEU A 281 5.93 -1.95 -15.65
N SER A 282 5.86 -2.82 -16.67
CA SER A 282 6.63 -4.07 -16.72
C SER A 282 8.13 -3.84 -16.55
N GLY A 283 8.67 -2.80 -17.20
CA GLY A 283 10.09 -2.43 -17.05
C GLY A 283 10.44 -1.87 -15.67
N LEU A 284 9.52 -1.17 -15.02
CA LEU A 284 9.71 -0.69 -13.65
C LEU A 284 9.66 -1.84 -12.63
N LEU A 285 8.76 -2.80 -12.83
CA LEU A 285 8.67 -4.03 -12.02
C LEU A 285 9.94 -4.88 -12.15
N GLU A 286 10.48 -5.00 -13.37
CA GLU A 286 11.74 -5.70 -13.65
C GLU A 286 12.91 -5.06 -12.89
N GLU A 287 12.99 -3.72 -12.87
CA GLU A 287 14.02 -2.98 -12.15
C GLU A 287 13.98 -3.25 -10.64
N VAL A 288 12.80 -3.20 -10.03
CA VAL A 288 12.59 -3.54 -8.62
C VAL A 288 12.99 -4.99 -8.33
N TRP A 289 12.54 -5.92 -9.17
CA TRP A 289 12.85 -7.34 -9.03
C TRP A 289 14.35 -7.60 -9.11
N HIS A 290 15.06 -7.05 -10.08
CA HIS A 290 16.51 -7.24 -10.20
C HIS A 290 17.27 -6.67 -8.99
N ARG A 291 16.75 -5.60 -8.38
CA ARG A 291 17.38 -4.99 -7.21
C ARG A 291 17.23 -5.83 -5.95
N TYR A 292 16.04 -6.39 -5.70
CA TYR A 292 15.70 -6.97 -4.39
C TYR A 292 15.54 -8.48 -4.39
N GLN A 293 15.16 -9.10 -5.48
CA GLN A 293 14.87 -10.55 -5.58
C GLN A 293 13.88 -10.98 -4.48
N ARG A 294 12.78 -10.23 -4.34
CA ARG A 294 11.71 -10.47 -3.39
C ARG A 294 10.36 -10.48 -4.10
N PRO A 295 9.40 -11.29 -3.62
CA PRO A 295 8.04 -11.24 -4.14
C PRO A 295 7.49 -9.81 -4.18
N ILE A 296 6.78 -9.46 -5.23
CA ILE A 296 6.19 -8.14 -5.44
C ILE A 296 4.67 -8.23 -5.32
N LEU A 297 4.09 -7.33 -4.55
CA LEU A 297 2.66 -7.01 -4.55
C LEU A 297 2.49 -5.61 -5.13
N ILE A 298 1.70 -5.42 -6.18
CA ILE A 298 1.18 -4.10 -6.53
C ILE A 298 0.13 -3.78 -5.46
N ALA A 299 0.57 -3.11 -4.39
CA ALA A 299 -0.15 -3.00 -3.12
C ALA A 299 -1.22 -1.91 -3.14
N GLU A 300 -1.07 -0.93 -4.03
CA GLU A 300 -2.10 0.04 -4.35
C GLU A 300 -2.03 0.42 -5.82
N THR A 301 -3.18 0.39 -6.49
CA THR A 301 -3.34 0.99 -7.81
C THR A 301 -4.79 1.34 -8.07
N GLY A 302 -5.03 2.43 -8.79
CA GLY A 302 -6.36 2.90 -9.13
C GLY A 302 -6.32 4.20 -9.92
N ALA A 303 -7.48 4.62 -10.39
CA ALA A 303 -7.71 5.89 -11.06
C ALA A 303 -9.10 6.40 -10.70
N GLU A 304 -9.40 7.66 -10.99
CA GLU A 304 -10.72 8.23 -10.71
C GLU A 304 -11.65 8.19 -11.95
N GLY A 305 -12.95 8.15 -11.68
CA GLY A 305 -13.99 8.29 -12.71
C GLY A 305 -13.98 7.16 -13.74
N GLU A 306 -14.06 7.53 -15.00
CA GLU A 306 -14.10 6.57 -16.12
C GLU A 306 -12.75 5.93 -16.43
N ALA A 307 -11.66 6.50 -15.90
CA ALA A 307 -10.32 5.96 -16.09
C ALA A 307 -10.03 4.67 -15.29
N ARG A 308 -10.85 4.29 -14.31
CA ARG A 308 -10.63 3.14 -13.41
C ARG A 308 -10.40 1.83 -14.14
N ALA A 309 -11.33 1.42 -15.00
CA ALA A 309 -11.23 0.16 -15.72
C ALA A 309 -10.11 0.15 -16.80
N PRO A 310 -9.95 1.19 -17.64
CA PRO A 310 -8.82 1.28 -18.56
C PRO A 310 -7.46 1.23 -17.85
N TRP A 311 -7.31 1.93 -16.73
CA TRP A 311 -6.08 1.91 -15.94
C TRP A 311 -5.76 0.52 -15.39
N LEU A 312 -6.74 -0.14 -14.76
CA LEU A 312 -6.57 -1.50 -14.27
C LEU A 312 -6.16 -2.46 -15.39
N ASN A 313 -6.83 -2.38 -16.55
CA ASN A 313 -6.48 -3.22 -17.70
C ASN A 313 -5.01 -3.06 -18.11
N SER A 314 -4.53 -1.81 -18.15
CA SER A 314 -3.12 -1.53 -18.44
C SER A 314 -2.18 -2.11 -17.38
N VAL A 315 -2.48 -1.91 -16.08
CA VAL A 315 -1.66 -2.45 -14.99
C VAL A 315 -1.60 -3.97 -15.04
N VAL A 316 -2.74 -4.64 -15.25
CA VAL A 316 -2.79 -6.12 -15.33
C VAL A 316 -2.03 -6.65 -16.55
N GLU A 317 -2.14 -5.98 -17.70
CA GLU A 317 -1.37 -6.35 -18.91
C GLU A 317 0.13 -6.24 -18.65
N GLN A 318 0.59 -5.13 -18.09
CA GLN A 318 2.00 -4.89 -17.81
C GLN A 318 2.55 -5.83 -16.71
N ALA A 319 1.76 -6.11 -15.67
CA ALA A 319 2.11 -7.11 -14.67
C ALA A 319 2.23 -8.51 -15.30
N GLY A 320 1.31 -8.86 -16.22
CA GLY A 320 1.37 -10.10 -16.97
C GLY A 320 2.64 -10.24 -17.82
N LEU A 321 3.08 -9.18 -18.50
CA LEU A 321 4.34 -9.16 -19.26
C LEU A 321 5.56 -9.36 -18.35
N ALA A 322 5.56 -8.74 -17.16
CA ALA A 322 6.62 -8.92 -16.17
C ALA A 322 6.65 -10.38 -15.66
N MET A 323 5.48 -10.98 -15.37
CA MET A 323 5.39 -12.39 -14.94
C MET A 323 5.86 -13.36 -16.04
N ASP A 324 5.57 -13.07 -17.31
CA ASP A 324 6.06 -13.86 -18.48
C ASP A 324 7.60 -13.82 -18.55
N ASN A 325 8.24 -12.76 -18.04
CA ASN A 325 9.69 -12.63 -17.90
C ASN A 325 10.25 -13.25 -16.60
N GLY A 326 9.42 -13.94 -15.82
CA GLY A 326 9.84 -14.66 -14.60
C GLY A 326 9.84 -13.82 -13.34
N ILE A 327 9.23 -12.63 -13.34
CA ILE A 327 9.11 -11.79 -12.16
C ILE A 327 7.98 -12.31 -11.26
N GLU A 328 8.27 -12.49 -9.98
CA GLU A 328 7.34 -13.01 -8.99
C GLU A 328 6.40 -11.91 -8.50
N ILE A 329 5.24 -11.78 -9.16
CA ILE A 329 4.16 -10.85 -8.77
C ILE A 329 3.06 -11.65 -8.09
N GLU A 330 2.79 -11.37 -6.83
CA GLU A 330 1.88 -12.12 -5.97
C GLU A 330 0.46 -11.56 -5.92
N GLY A 331 0.24 -10.37 -6.47
CA GLY A 331 -1.10 -9.80 -6.60
C GLY A 331 -1.14 -8.36 -7.03
N ILE A 332 -2.38 -7.90 -7.26
CA ILE A 332 -2.74 -6.52 -7.58
C ILE A 332 -3.88 -6.10 -6.66
N SER A 333 -3.63 -5.11 -5.81
CA SER A 333 -4.62 -4.56 -4.89
C SER A 333 -5.18 -3.25 -5.44
N VAL A 334 -6.49 -3.22 -5.70
CA VAL A 334 -7.18 -2.00 -6.13
C VAL A 334 -7.38 -1.07 -4.94
N TYR A 335 -7.04 0.20 -5.13
CA TYR A 335 -7.19 1.25 -4.14
C TYR A 335 -7.92 2.46 -4.76
N PRO A 336 -8.97 2.95 -4.10
CA PRO A 336 -9.60 2.37 -2.90
C PRO A 336 -10.64 1.29 -3.26
N ALA A 337 -10.96 0.40 -2.32
CA ALA A 337 -12.07 -0.53 -2.47
C ALA A 337 -13.43 0.21 -2.45
N VAL A 338 -13.55 1.22 -1.60
CA VAL A 338 -14.74 2.09 -1.49
C VAL A 338 -14.35 3.54 -1.71
N ASP A 339 -15.25 4.34 -2.36
CA ASP A 339 -15.04 5.77 -2.51
C ASP A 339 -14.80 6.44 -1.14
N TYR A 340 -14.01 7.49 -1.10
CA TYR A 340 -13.76 8.29 0.09
C TYR A 340 -13.68 9.80 -0.27
N PRO A 341 -13.89 10.70 0.71
CA PRO A 341 -13.51 12.10 0.54
C PRO A 341 -11.99 12.23 0.48
N ALA A 342 -11.46 12.89 -0.55
CA ALA A 342 -10.01 13.04 -0.73
C ALA A 342 -9.38 13.66 0.52
N TRP A 343 -8.26 13.09 0.95
CA TRP A 343 -7.58 13.49 2.19
C TRP A 343 -7.02 14.91 2.16
N ALA A 344 -6.78 15.47 0.96
CA ALA A 344 -6.20 16.80 0.80
C ALA A 344 -7.22 17.94 0.93
N ASP A 345 -8.44 17.77 0.42
CA ASP A 345 -9.40 18.87 0.20
C ASP A 345 -10.88 18.50 0.48
N ASP A 346 -11.13 17.31 1.00
CA ASP A 346 -12.47 16.75 1.26
C ASP A 346 -13.36 16.60 -0.01
N ARG A 347 -12.81 16.81 -1.23
CA ARG A 347 -13.55 16.54 -2.46
C ARG A 347 -13.93 15.07 -2.58
N ARG A 348 -15.00 14.78 -3.27
CA ARG A 348 -15.34 13.40 -3.59
C ARG A 348 -14.29 12.82 -4.55
N ALA A 349 -13.67 11.72 -4.17
CA ALA A 349 -12.72 10.95 -4.99
C ALA A 349 -13.38 9.64 -5.44
N PRO A 350 -13.99 9.61 -6.67
CA PRO A 350 -14.71 8.43 -7.15
C PRO A 350 -13.71 7.41 -7.76
N GLY A 351 -12.91 6.79 -6.90
CA GLY A 351 -11.87 5.80 -7.27
C GLY A 351 -12.25 4.36 -6.96
N GLY A 352 -13.27 4.14 -6.12
CA GLY A 352 -13.62 2.83 -5.58
C GLY A 352 -14.31 1.87 -6.54
N LEU A 353 -14.27 0.58 -6.19
CA LEU A 353 -15.17 -0.43 -6.74
C LEU A 353 -16.62 -0.12 -6.34
N PHE A 354 -16.77 0.39 -5.12
CA PHE A 354 -18.05 0.72 -4.51
C PHE A 354 -18.07 2.18 -4.10
N GLY A 355 -19.21 2.83 -4.30
CA GLY A 355 -19.42 4.23 -3.96
C GLY A 355 -19.48 4.52 -2.46
N LEU A 356 -19.58 5.81 -2.09
CA LEU A 356 -19.96 6.21 -0.73
C LEU A 356 -21.34 5.64 -0.37
N PRO A 357 -21.60 5.36 0.94
CA PRO A 357 -22.87 4.82 1.35
C PRO A 357 -23.99 5.84 1.20
N ASP A 358 -25.17 5.36 0.83
CA ASP A 358 -26.43 6.11 0.94
C ASP A 358 -26.95 6.12 2.39
N ALA A 359 -28.10 6.76 2.61
CA ALA A 359 -28.73 6.83 3.93
C ALA A 359 -29.10 5.47 4.54
N ASN A 360 -29.17 4.40 3.73
CA ASN A 360 -29.45 3.03 4.16
C ASN A 360 -28.18 2.17 4.31
N GLY A 361 -27.01 2.77 4.12
CA GLY A 361 -25.72 2.07 4.12
C GLY A 361 -25.49 1.19 2.89
N SER A 362 -26.22 1.46 1.78
CA SER A 362 -25.97 0.78 0.50
C SER A 362 -24.93 1.56 -0.29
N ARG A 363 -24.09 0.81 -1.05
CA ARG A 363 -23.09 1.39 -1.95
C ARG A 363 -23.42 1.07 -3.39
N THR A 364 -23.29 2.05 -4.27
CA THR A 364 -23.33 1.81 -5.71
C THR A 364 -22.12 1.01 -6.17
N VAL A 365 -22.30 0.14 -7.15
CA VAL A 365 -21.22 -0.63 -7.76
C VAL A 365 -20.73 0.11 -9.01
N ASN A 366 -19.42 0.19 -9.20
CA ASN A 366 -18.85 0.59 -10.47
C ASN A 366 -18.77 -0.63 -11.38
N GLU A 367 -19.83 -0.89 -12.13
CA GLU A 367 -19.93 -2.07 -12.98
C GLU A 367 -18.77 -2.21 -13.98
N PRO A 368 -18.32 -1.16 -14.72
CA PRO A 368 -17.18 -1.31 -15.61
C PRO A 368 -15.89 -1.76 -14.90
N TYR A 369 -15.66 -1.27 -13.67
CA TYR A 369 -14.45 -1.61 -12.91
C TYR A 369 -14.51 -3.06 -12.40
N VAL A 370 -15.66 -3.46 -11.83
CA VAL A 370 -15.90 -4.83 -11.37
C VAL A 370 -15.82 -5.82 -12.54
N LEU A 371 -16.40 -5.51 -13.70
CA LEU A 371 -16.32 -6.35 -14.89
C LEU A 371 -14.88 -6.50 -15.39
N ALA A 372 -14.06 -5.45 -15.33
CA ALA A 372 -12.64 -5.53 -15.65
C ALA A 372 -11.91 -6.54 -14.75
N ILE A 373 -12.12 -6.46 -13.42
CA ILE A 373 -11.55 -7.42 -12.47
C ILE A 373 -11.99 -8.85 -12.80
N ARG A 374 -13.30 -9.09 -12.94
CA ARG A 374 -13.85 -10.42 -13.24
C ARG A 374 -13.28 -11.01 -14.52
N SER A 375 -13.10 -10.18 -15.56
CA SER A 375 -12.52 -10.63 -16.85
C SER A 375 -11.07 -11.10 -16.70
N HIS A 376 -10.30 -10.44 -15.86
CA HIS A 376 -8.91 -10.79 -15.59
C HIS A 376 -8.78 -11.96 -14.62
N GLN A 377 -9.67 -12.10 -13.63
CA GLN A 377 -9.67 -13.25 -12.71
C GLN A 377 -9.70 -14.59 -13.43
N ILE A 378 -10.35 -14.66 -14.60
CA ILE A 378 -10.38 -15.89 -15.43
C ILE A 378 -8.97 -16.35 -15.82
N LYS A 379 -8.06 -15.40 -16.08
CA LYS A 379 -6.66 -15.65 -16.46
C LYS A 379 -5.76 -16.07 -15.31
N PHE A 380 -6.17 -15.70 -14.07
CA PHE A 380 -5.43 -15.95 -12.83
C PHE A 380 -6.16 -16.94 -11.92
N LYS A 381 -7.23 -17.62 -12.40
CA LYS A 381 -7.99 -18.59 -11.60
C LYS A 381 -7.09 -19.74 -11.17
N ASN A 382 -7.25 -20.08 -9.91
CA ASN A 382 -6.77 -21.32 -9.32
C ASN A 382 -7.40 -22.49 -10.08
N ALA A 383 -6.61 -23.35 -10.73
CA ALA A 383 -7.08 -24.68 -11.05
C ALA A 383 -7.24 -25.40 -9.71
N GLY A 384 -8.47 -25.81 -9.36
CA GLY A 384 -8.85 -26.48 -8.13
C GLY A 384 -8.11 -27.79 -7.88
#